data_5dda1fbcbc77738ccce91c9f2c6d7b23
#
_entry.id   5dda1fbcbc77738ccce91c9f2c6d7b23
#
_cell.length_a   1.000
_cell.length_b   1.000
_cell.length_c   1.000
_cell.angle_alpha   90.00
_cell.angle_beta   90.00
_cell.angle_gamma   90.00
#
_symmetry.space_group_name_H-M   'P 1'
#
loop_
_entity.id
_entity.type
_entity.pdbx_description
1 polymer ?
#
loop_
_entity_poly.entity_id
_entity_poly.type
_entity_poly.pdbx_seq_one_letter_code
_entity_poly.pdbx_strand_id
1 'polypeptide(L)'
;MTSTNSTANTVRQRFSWRLCGAGLASLLTGASLPLEAAPQNPPLQGTTWQLVGIQSMDDAQGLTRPANPSRYTLSLQADGRAVLQLDCNRATGSWRVEPSTDPGNGGFRFGPLARTKALCPAPSLGEPLARQLPFVRGYLLRDGRLNLSLLADGGILIWEPRAAAGPGYSNQPDPALEAAILAASPDLRRPLGSAAGGMGRISYVHARTDLDGDGRQDVLVYLMGPYVCGTGGCTLQVFRQEARGYRLISSFPSSRLPVIVPEARRSRWRDLWRLQSGGGAPATWVREVFDGRGYRTKERIPAAGRQPAGTAVLSGDPSLADGAPLLPRP
;
A
#
# COMPACT_ATOMS: atom_id res chain seq x y z
N MET A 1 -38.49 -32.69 -60.47
CA MET A 1 -37.83 -32.60 -61.79
C MET A 1 -36.36 -32.48 -61.49
N THR A 2 -35.74 -33.56 -61.68
CA THR A 2 -34.50 -33.91 -62.41
C THR A 2 -33.23 -33.30 -61.79
N SER A 3 -32.43 -34.12 -61.06
CA SER A 3 -31.46 -35.13 -61.55
C SER A 3 -30.26 -34.43 -62.22
N THR A 4 -29.02 -34.61 -61.85
CA THR A 4 -28.10 -35.77 -61.96
C THR A 4 -26.76 -35.36 -61.39
N ASN A 5 -26.11 -36.10 -60.50
CA ASN A 5 -25.17 -37.23 -60.72
C ASN A 5 -23.92 -36.95 -61.61
N SER A 6 -22.73 -37.10 -61.04
CA SER A 6 -21.64 -37.93 -61.59
C SER A 6 -20.36 -37.76 -60.75
N THR A 7 -20.01 -38.70 -59.98
CA THR A 7 -19.08 -39.89 -60.05
C THR A 7 -17.66 -39.65 -60.59
N ALA A 8 -16.73 -39.96 -59.69
CA ALA A 8 -15.54 -40.84 -59.80
C ALA A 8 -14.33 -40.35 -60.64
N ASN A 9 -13.12 -40.44 -60.13
CA ASN A 9 -12.32 -41.65 -60.37
C ASN A 9 -10.97 -41.66 -59.61
N THR A 10 -10.66 -42.81 -59.14
CA THR A 10 -9.49 -43.31 -58.48
C THR A 10 -8.30 -43.45 -59.45
N VAL A 11 -7.09 -43.05 -59.04
CA VAL A 11 -5.88 -43.76 -59.54
C VAL A 11 -4.85 -43.91 -58.43
N ARG A 12 -4.64 -45.17 -58.08
CA ARG A 12 -3.48 -45.62 -57.29
C ARG A 12 -2.26 -45.64 -58.20
N GLN A 13 -1.15 -45.20 -57.73
CA GLN A 13 0.16 -45.73 -58.19
C GLN A 13 1.06 -45.98 -56.98
N ARG A 14 1.34 -47.29 -56.83
CA ARG A 14 2.43 -47.79 -56.00
C ARG A 14 3.73 -47.67 -56.78
N PHE A 15 4.74 -47.09 -56.08
CA PHE A 15 6.12 -47.41 -56.48
C PHE A 15 6.92 -47.74 -55.22
N SER A 16 7.31 -48.99 -55.21
CA SER A 16 8.29 -49.54 -54.27
C SER A 16 9.68 -49.43 -54.88
N TRP A 17 10.58 -48.86 -54.13
CA TRP A 17 12.01 -49.12 -54.36
C TRP A 17 12.69 -49.35 -53.02
N ARG A 18 13.33 -50.49 -53.00
CA ARG A 18 14.24 -50.94 -51.96
C ARG A 18 15.61 -50.36 -52.23
N LEU A 19 16.39 -50.10 -51.22
CA LEU A 19 17.75 -50.58 -50.93
C LEU A 19 18.70 -49.52 -50.37
N CYS A 20 19.23 -49.89 -49.22
CA CYS A 20 20.61 -49.82 -48.74
C CYS A 20 21.27 -48.44 -48.52
N GLY A 21 21.68 -48.29 -47.31
CA GLY A 21 22.92 -47.55 -47.06
C GLY A 21 23.06 -46.96 -45.69
N ALA A 22 23.74 -47.69 -44.82
CA ALA A 22 24.67 -47.28 -43.81
C ALA A 22 24.34 -46.05 -42.90
N GLY A 23 24.10 -46.32 -41.70
CA GLY A 23 24.40 -45.75 -40.40
C GLY A 23 25.24 -44.50 -40.32
N LEU A 24 24.63 -43.53 -39.65
CA LEU A 24 25.33 -42.59 -38.77
C LEU A 24 24.34 -42.23 -37.66
N ALA A 25 24.46 -42.92 -36.54
CA ALA A 25 23.81 -42.57 -35.31
C ALA A 25 24.48 -41.29 -34.75
N SER A 26 23.92 -40.13 -35.04
CA SER A 26 24.31 -38.89 -34.35
C SER A 26 23.69 -38.91 -32.95
N LEU A 27 24.50 -39.23 -31.98
CA LEU A 27 24.21 -38.97 -30.54
C LEU A 27 24.06 -37.49 -30.34
N LEU A 28 22.82 -36.99 -30.34
CA LEU A 28 22.49 -35.68 -29.80
C LEU A 28 22.58 -35.80 -28.29
N THR A 29 23.74 -35.49 -27.74
CA THR A 29 23.91 -35.17 -26.31
C THR A 29 23.19 -33.87 -26.07
N GLY A 30 21.94 -33.96 -25.60
CA GLY A 30 21.20 -32.83 -25.10
C GLY A 30 21.93 -32.26 -23.86
N ALA A 31 22.70 -31.21 -24.03
CA ALA A 31 23.17 -30.40 -22.91
C ALA A 31 21.96 -29.75 -22.25
N SER A 32 21.48 -30.34 -21.15
CA SER A 32 20.54 -29.71 -20.26
C SER A 32 21.22 -28.48 -19.65
N LEU A 33 20.93 -27.30 -20.16
CA LEU A 33 21.31 -26.07 -19.48
C LEU A 33 20.67 -26.08 -18.08
N PRO A 34 21.40 -25.78 -17.02
CA PRO A 34 20.81 -25.62 -15.70
C PRO A 34 19.77 -24.49 -15.80
N LEU A 35 18.53 -24.79 -15.45
CA LEU A 35 17.49 -23.78 -15.28
C LEU A 35 17.94 -22.90 -14.13
N GLU A 36 18.45 -21.73 -14.45
CA GLU A 36 18.87 -20.73 -13.48
C GLU A 36 17.61 -20.35 -12.69
N ALA A 37 17.58 -20.74 -11.41
CA ALA A 37 16.45 -20.45 -10.52
C ALA A 37 16.31 -18.93 -10.47
N ALA A 38 15.15 -18.43 -10.86
CA ALA A 38 14.84 -17.00 -10.76
C ALA A 38 15.14 -16.52 -9.32
N PRO A 39 15.72 -15.34 -9.13
CA PRO A 39 16.04 -14.84 -7.79
C PRO A 39 14.75 -14.79 -6.98
N GLN A 40 14.68 -15.65 -5.95
CA GLN A 40 13.55 -15.65 -5.05
C GLN A 40 13.62 -14.36 -4.23
N ASN A 41 12.57 -13.55 -4.30
CA ASN A 41 12.45 -12.38 -3.45
C ASN A 41 12.57 -12.81 -1.98
N PRO A 42 13.27 -12.04 -1.13
CA PRO A 42 13.37 -12.34 0.29
C PRO A 42 11.97 -12.58 0.90
N PRO A 43 11.79 -13.57 1.75
CA PRO A 43 10.46 -13.98 2.25
C PRO A 43 9.72 -12.89 3.03
N LEU A 44 10.43 -11.83 3.43
CA LEU A 44 9.88 -10.68 4.16
C LEU A 44 9.50 -9.50 3.26
N GLN A 45 9.81 -9.57 1.96
CA GLN A 45 9.60 -8.46 1.04
C GLN A 45 8.10 -8.25 0.77
N GLY A 46 7.64 -6.99 0.85
CA GLY A 46 6.24 -6.62 0.65
C GLY A 46 5.31 -7.00 1.81
N THR A 47 5.86 -7.42 2.95
CA THR A 47 5.07 -7.87 4.11
C THR A 47 4.82 -6.73 5.11
N THR A 48 3.71 -6.83 5.83
CA THR A 48 3.36 -5.91 6.91
C THR A 48 3.00 -6.70 8.17
N TRP A 49 3.50 -6.21 9.29
CA TRP A 49 3.46 -6.87 10.58
C TRP A 49 2.93 -5.93 11.65
N GLN A 50 2.30 -6.47 12.69
CA GLN A 50 1.95 -5.74 13.90
C GLN A 50 2.63 -6.37 15.12
N LEU A 51 3.16 -5.53 16.01
CA LEU A 51 3.82 -5.98 17.23
C LEU A 51 2.79 -6.60 18.18
N VAL A 52 3.08 -7.80 18.65
CA VAL A 52 2.25 -8.50 19.66
C VAL A 52 3.00 -8.77 20.96
N GLY A 53 4.32 -8.62 20.95
CA GLY A 53 5.11 -8.78 22.15
C GLY A 53 6.55 -8.33 22.02
N ILE A 54 7.12 -7.92 23.15
CA ILE A 54 8.55 -7.71 23.36
C ILE A 54 8.94 -8.69 24.46
N GLN A 55 9.63 -9.76 24.09
CA GLN A 55 10.15 -10.75 25.01
C GLN A 55 11.53 -10.31 25.49
N SER A 56 11.67 -10.07 26.79
CA SER A 56 12.98 -9.89 27.41
C SER A 56 13.64 -11.25 27.65
N MET A 57 14.97 -11.32 27.62
CA MET A 57 15.72 -12.47 28.11
C MET A 57 15.96 -12.42 29.63
N ASP A 58 15.60 -11.32 30.26
CA ASP A 58 15.51 -11.21 31.70
C ASP A 58 14.17 -11.80 32.17
N ASP A 59 14.20 -12.91 32.87
CA ASP A 59 13.01 -13.62 33.36
C ASP A 59 12.12 -12.74 34.25
N ALA A 60 12.69 -11.76 34.94
CA ALA A 60 11.95 -10.83 35.78
C ALA A 60 11.07 -9.87 34.96
N GLN A 61 11.46 -9.56 33.71
CA GLN A 61 10.69 -8.66 32.83
C GLN A 61 9.70 -9.41 31.95
N GLY A 62 10.02 -10.66 31.58
CA GLY A 62 9.13 -11.52 30.80
C GLY A 62 8.68 -10.95 29.47
N LEU A 63 7.40 -11.15 29.17
CA LEU A 63 6.76 -10.73 27.91
C LEU A 63 5.88 -9.48 28.11
N THR A 64 6.30 -8.37 27.51
CA THR A 64 5.50 -7.13 27.46
C THR A 64 4.65 -7.10 26.20
N ARG A 65 3.33 -6.86 26.34
CA ARG A 65 2.40 -6.76 25.21
C ARG A 65 1.88 -5.34 25.04
N PRO A 66 1.76 -4.84 23.79
CA PRO A 66 1.10 -3.57 23.55
C PRO A 66 -0.40 -3.65 23.86
N ALA A 67 -0.95 -2.64 24.53
CA ALA A 67 -2.38 -2.56 24.78
C ALA A 67 -3.21 -2.47 23.47
N ASN A 68 -2.62 -1.90 22.44
CA ASN A 68 -3.20 -1.83 21.09
C ASN A 68 -2.12 -2.15 20.03
N PRO A 69 -2.04 -3.40 19.53
CA PRO A 69 -1.08 -3.82 18.52
C PRO A 69 -1.14 -3.01 17.23
N SER A 70 -2.32 -2.49 16.84
CA SER A 70 -2.46 -1.73 15.59
C SER A 70 -1.70 -0.41 15.57
N ARG A 71 -1.26 0.07 16.73
CA ARG A 71 -0.42 1.28 16.86
C ARG A 71 1.07 1.01 16.66
N TYR A 72 1.48 -0.24 16.50
CA TYR A 72 2.86 -0.67 16.34
C TYR A 72 2.96 -1.56 15.11
N THR A 73 3.32 -0.98 13.98
CA THR A 73 3.38 -1.73 12.72
C THR A 73 4.77 -1.63 12.09
N LEU A 74 5.13 -2.65 11.32
CA LEU A 74 6.35 -2.73 10.54
C LEU A 74 5.98 -3.15 9.11
N SER A 75 6.26 -2.31 8.13
CA SER A 75 6.13 -2.62 6.71
C SER A 75 7.51 -2.74 6.07
N LEU A 76 7.79 -3.89 5.48
CA LEU A 76 9.03 -4.22 4.79
C LEU A 76 8.76 -4.15 3.28
N GLN A 77 9.03 -3.00 2.69
CA GLN A 77 8.68 -2.74 1.29
C GLN A 77 9.62 -3.47 0.31
N ALA A 78 9.14 -3.69 -0.90
CA ALA A 78 9.88 -4.40 -1.94
C ALA A 78 11.15 -3.68 -2.40
N ASP A 79 11.21 -2.37 -2.23
CA ASP A 79 12.34 -1.51 -2.55
C ASP A 79 13.43 -1.48 -1.45
N GLY A 80 13.31 -2.30 -0.39
CA GLY A 80 14.24 -2.33 0.74
C GLY A 80 13.97 -1.23 1.77
N ARG A 81 12.87 -0.50 1.69
CA ARG A 81 12.47 0.51 2.67
C ARG A 81 11.67 -0.13 3.81
N ALA A 82 12.01 0.21 5.05
CA ALA A 82 11.25 -0.12 6.24
C ALA A 82 10.44 1.10 6.69
N VAL A 83 9.15 0.92 6.96
CA VAL A 83 8.26 1.93 7.52
C VAL A 83 7.66 1.38 8.80
N LEU A 84 7.79 2.12 9.90
CA LEU A 84 7.29 1.71 11.20
C LEU A 84 6.34 2.77 11.78
N GLN A 85 5.26 2.30 12.35
CA GLN A 85 4.45 3.05 13.29
C GLN A 85 4.89 2.66 14.70
N LEU A 86 5.26 3.64 15.50
CA LEU A 86 5.77 3.46 16.87
C LEU A 86 4.86 4.24 17.83
N ASP A 87 3.64 3.78 17.97
CA ASP A 87 2.56 4.46 18.67
C ASP A 87 2.16 5.78 17.96
N CYS A 88 2.39 6.93 18.58
CA CYS A 88 2.16 8.25 17.96
C CYS A 88 3.32 8.70 17.08
N ASN A 89 4.45 7.99 17.08
CA ASN A 89 5.63 8.28 16.28
C ASN A 89 5.72 7.38 15.04
N ARG A 90 6.53 7.81 14.09
CA ARG A 90 6.86 7.07 12.88
C ARG A 90 8.36 6.98 12.71
N ALA A 91 8.81 5.88 12.09
CA ALA A 91 10.19 5.74 11.67
C ALA A 91 10.24 5.23 10.23
N THR A 92 11.23 5.69 9.48
CA THR A 92 11.52 5.23 8.13
C THR A 92 13.01 5.05 7.95
N GLY A 93 13.41 4.05 7.18
CA GLY A 93 14.78 3.77 6.84
C GLY A 93 14.88 2.58 5.90
N SER A 94 16.02 1.93 5.85
CA SER A 94 16.21 0.73 5.05
C SER A 94 16.19 -0.54 5.91
N TRP A 95 15.97 -1.68 5.25
CA TRP A 95 16.14 -2.99 5.83
C TRP A 95 16.85 -3.92 4.84
N ARG A 96 17.48 -4.94 5.36
CA ARG A 96 18.10 -6.00 4.57
C ARG A 96 18.11 -7.32 5.32
N VAL A 97 18.08 -8.41 4.59
CA VAL A 97 18.33 -9.77 5.07
C VAL A 97 19.68 -10.25 4.56
N GLU A 98 20.34 -11.07 5.34
CA GLU A 98 21.53 -11.80 4.92
C GLU A 98 21.07 -13.16 4.39
N PRO A 99 21.58 -13.60 3.23
CA PRO A 99 21.19 -14.88 2.65
C PRO A 99 21.36 -16.03 3.64
N SER A 100 20.39 -16.93 3.71
CA SER A 100 20.43 -18.16 4.47
C SER A 100 19.97 -19.31 3.59
N THR A 101 20.42 -20.51 3.90
CA THR A 101 19.96 -21.74 3.24
C THR A 101 18.50 -22.08 3.61
N ASP A 102 18.02 -21.59 4.75
CA ASP A 102 16.64 -21.72 5.19
C ASP A 102 15.93 -20.36 5.02
N PRO A 103 14.93 -20.27 4.11
CA PRO A 103 14.18 -19.03 3.88
C PRO A 103 13.36 -18.59 5.09
N GLY A 104 13.13 -19.47 6.06
CA GLY A 104 12.39 -19.17 7.29
C GLY A 104 13.20 -18.44 8.36
N ASN A 105 14.52 -18.35 8.22
CA ASN A 105 15.39 -17.66 9.18
C ASN A 105 16.61 -17.04 8.50
N GLY A 106 17.30 -16.15 9.20
CA GLY A 106 18.52 -15.54 8.71
C GLY A 106 18.91 -14.26 9.43
N GLY A 107 19.97 -13.65 8.94
CA GLY A 107 20.38 -12.33 9.39
C GLY A 107 19.37 -11.27 8.96
N PHE A 108 19.09 -10.31 9.84
CA PHE A 108 18.23 -9.16 9.56
C PHE A 108 18.82 -7.90 10.19
N ARG A 109 18.83 -6.82 9.44
CA ARG A 109 19.27 -5.52 9.96
C ARG A 109 18.42 -4.38 9.43
N PHE A 110 18.11 -3.44 10.31
CA PHE A 110 17.69 -2.11 9.90
C PHE A 110 18.93 -1.26 9.59
N GLY A 111 18.85 -0.44 8.55
CA GLY A 111 19.76 0.70 8.37
C GLY A 111 19.36 1.85 9.30
N PRO A 112 20.00 3.02 9.13
CA PRO A 112 19.63 4.21 9.90
C PRO A 112 18.13 4.51 9.78
N LEU A 113 17.46 4.69 10.92
CA LEU A 113 16.04 4.99 11.01
C LEU A 113 15.85 6.46 11.39
N ALA A 114 15.31 7.25 10.46
CA ALA A 114 14.81 8.59 10.76
C ALA A 114 13.45 8.46 11.46
N ARG A 115 13.28 9.12 12.60
CA ARG A 115 12.03 9.02 13.38
C ARG A 115 11.53 10.37 13.90
N THR A 116 10.22 10.49 14.08
CA THR A 116 9.61 11.56 14.86
C THR A 116 9.81 11.29 16.35
N LYS A 117 9.76 12.34 17.17
CA LYS A 117 9.97 12.28 18.64
C LYS A 117 8.87 13.02 19.39
N ALA A 118 7.61 12.74 19.07
CA ALA A 118 6.48 13.25 19.87
C ALA A 118 6.37 12.47 21.17
N LEU A 119 5.96 13.13 22.24
CA LEU A 119 5.63 12.46 23.51
C LEU A 119 4.28 11.76 23.36
N CYS A 120 4.30 10.44 23.34
CA CYS A 120 3.08 9.64 23.26
C CYS A 120 2.42 9.50 24.64
N PRO A 121 1.08 9.58 24.73
CA PRO A 121 0.38 9.29 25.99
C PRO A 121 0.68 7.89 26.52
N ALA A 122 0.85 7.76 27.82
CA ALA A 122 1.01 6.45 28.47
C ALA A 122 -0.30 5.63 28.46
N PRO A 123 -0.23 4.28 28.42
CA PRO A 123 0.98 3.48 28.26
C PRO A 123 1.45 3.39 26.80
N SER A 124 2.72 3.66 26.53
CA SER A 124 3.30 3.62 25.20
C SER A 124 4.58 2.77 25.17
N LEU A 125 4.67 1.86 24.19
CA LEU A 125 5.87 1.10 23.89
C LEU A 125 6.69 1.70 22.73
N GLY A 126 6.31 2.89 22.23
CA GLY A 126 6.94 3.51 21.06
C GLY A 126 8.42 3.79 21.28
N GLU A 127 8.79 4.41 22.41
CA GLU A 127 10.17 4.71 22.74
C GLU A 127 10.99 3.46 23.13
N PRO A 128 10.49 2.52 23.97
CA PRO A 128 11.15 1.25 24.20
C PRO A 128 11.44 0.47 22.91
N LEU A 129 10.46 0.34 22.03
CA LEU A 129 10.60 -0.34 20.75
C LEU A 129 11.64 0.37 19.87
N ALA A 130 11.55 1.69 19.73
CA ALA A 130 12.48 2.47 18.91
C ALA A 130 13.94 2.32 19.32
N ARG A 131 14.21 2.18 20.63
CA ARG A 131 15.57 1.93 21.14
C ARG A 131 16.10 0.54 20.80
N GLN A 132 15.24 -0.45 20.63
CA GLN A 132 15.63 -1.84 20.35
C GLN A 132 15.88 -2.11 18.85
N LEU A 133 15.22 -1.38 17.95
CA LEU A 133 15.33 -1.60 16.50
C LEU A 133 16.77 -1.62 15.96
N PRO A 134 17.71 -0.73 16.39
CA PRO A 134 19.09 -0.78 15.92
C PRO A 134 19.87 -2.04 16.32
N PHE A 135 19.38 -2.78 17.30
CA PHE A 135 20.00 -4.00 17.82
C PHE A 135 19.44 -5.27 17.19
N VAL A 136 18.50 -5.20 16.29
CA VAL A 136 18.00 -6.38 15.57
C VAL A 136 19.12 -6.99 14.73
N ARG A 137 19.31 -8.32 14.82
CA ARG A 137 20.37 -9.06 14.12
C ARG A 137 19.86 -10.26 13.34
N GLY A 138 18.72 -10.81 13.69
CA GLY A 138 18.17 -11.96 13.00
C GLY A 138 16.66 -11.94 12.89
N TYR A 139 16.15 -12.79 12.02
CA TYR A 139 14.73 -13.07 11.94
C TYR A 139 14.48 -14.58 11.95
N LEU A 140 13.32 -14.95 12.46
CA LEU A 140 12.77 -16.30 12.39
C LEU A 140 11.26 -16.19 12.08
N LEU A 141 10.85 -16.77 10.97
CA LEU A 141 9.44 -17.00 10.63
C LEU A 141 9.03 -18.35 11.22
N ARG A 142 8.19 -18.33 12.25
CA ARG A 142 7.71 -19.54 12.91
C ARG A 142 6.25 -19.36 13.32
N ASP A 143 5.42 -20.38 13.06
CA ASP A 143 3.99 -20.39 13.40
C ASP A 143 3.25 -19.15 12.87
N GLY A 144 3.61 -18.71 11.66
CA GLY A 144 3.04 -17.51 11.03
C GLY A 144 3.48 -16.18 11.65
N ARG A 145 4.43 -16.18 12.60
CA ARG A 145 4.97 -14.99 13.26
C ARG A 145 6.35 -14.65 12.76
N LEU A 146 6.67 -13.37 12.73
CA LEU A 146 8.02 -12.85 12.55
C LEU A 146 8.62 -12.53 13.91
N ASN A 147 9.68 -13.25 14.26
CA ASN A 147 10.44 -13.03 15.48
C ASN A 147 11.76 -12.35 15.08
N LEU A 148 11.96 -11.12 15.54
CA LEU A 148 13.20 -10.38 15.33
C LEU A 148 14.06 -10.47 16.59
N SER A 149 15.21 -11.17 16.50
CA SER A 149 16.15 -11.35 17.61
C SER A 149 17.07 -10.15 17.73
N LEU A 150 17.33 -9.74 18.97
CA LEU A 150 18.23 -8.65 19.31
C LEU A 150 19.65 -9.15 19.57
N LEU A 151 20.62 -8.26 19.40
CA LEU A 151 22.03 -8.52 19.69
C LEU A 151 22.22 -8.88 21.17
N ALA A 152 23.15 -9.81 21.44
CA ALA A 152 23.62 -10.18 22.79
C ALA A 152 22.47 -10.48 23.75
N ASP A 153 21.58 -11.38 23.34
CA ASP A 153 20.44 -11.84 24.14
C ASP A 153 19.53 -10.70 24.67
N GLY A 154 19.49 -9.59 23.93
CA GLY A 154 18.68 -8.41 24.30
C GLY A 154 17.17 -8.64 24.22
N GLY A 155 16.73 -9.82 23.72
CA GLY A 155 15.32 -10.18 23.62
C GLY A 155 14.84 -10.45 22.20
N ILE A 156 13.52 -10.60 22.07
CA ILE A 156 12.84 -10.91 20.82
C ILE A 156 11.64 -9.96 20.64
N LEU A 157 11.57 -9.31 19.48
CA LEU A 157 10.39 -8.58 19.05
C LEU A 157 9.48 -9.55 18.28
N ILE A 158 8.29 -9.80 18.80
CA ILE A 158 7.34 -10.77 18.25
C ILE A 158 6.26 -10.00 17.46
N TRP A 159 6.14 -10.35 16.19
CA TRP A 159 5.22 -9.72 15.26
C TRP A 159 4.28 -10.74 14.65
N GLU A 160 3.02 -10.41 14.51
CA GLU A 160 2.03 -11.18 13.75
C GLU A 160 1.82 -10.56 12.38
N PRO A 161 1.51 -11.37 11.34
CA PRO A 161 1.15 -10.84 10.05
C PRO A 161 -0.02 -9.88 10.25
N ARG A 162 0.19 -8.66 9.86
CA ARG A 162 -0.93 -7.80 9.55
C ARG A 162 -1.23 -8.11 8.09
N ALA A 163 -2.42 -8.66 7.80
CA ALA A 163 -2.86 -8.72 6.42
C ALA A 163 -2.46 -7.38 5.80
N ALA A 164 -1.57 -7.42 4.81
CA ALA A 164 -1.28 -6.24 4.05
C ALA A 164 -2.66 -5.78 3.57
N ALA A 165 -3.25 -4.83 4.30
CA ALA A 165 -4.04 -3.88 3.59
C ALA A 165 -3.03 -3.38 2.57
N GLY A 166 -3.09 -3.87 1.36
CA GLY A 166 -2.46 -3.25 0.22
C GLY A 166 -2.68 -1.77 0.41
N PRO A 167 -1.76 -0.89 0.02
CA PRO A 167 -1.91 0.51 0.33
C PRO A 167 -3.40 0.80 0.18
N GLY A 168 -4.10 1.22 1.25
CA GLY A 168 -5.55 1.41 1.21
C GLY A 168 -5.89 2.51 0.22
N TYR A 169 -5.18 2.49 -0.92
CA TYR A 169 -5.29 3.37 -2.07
C TYR A 169 -4.76 2.66 -3.32
N SER A 170 -5.23 3.11 -4.47
CA SER A 170 -4.64 2.84 -5.79
C SER A 170 -3.76 4.01 -6.19
N ASN A 171 -2.66 3.72 -6.84
CA ASN A 171 -1.79 4.68 -7.53
C ASN A 171 -1.81 4.47 -9.05
N GLN A 172 -2.77 3.73 -9.56
CA GLN A 172 -2.93 3.54 -10.99
C GLN A 172 -3.46 4.83 -11.62
N PRO A 173 -2.84 5.34 -12.69
CA PRO A 173 -3.34 6.50 -13.42
C PRO A 173 -4.76 6.28 -13.95
N ASP A 174 -5.63 7.25 -13.73
CA ASP A 174 -6.99 7.28 -14.28
C ASP A 174 -7.19 8.58 -15.07
N PRO A 175 -7.13 8.53 -16.40
CA PRO A 175 -7.24 9.71 -17.25
C PRO A 175 -8.52 10.52 -17.08
N ALA A 176 -9.63 9.85 -16.84
CA ALA A 176 -10.92 10.53 -16.63
C ALA A 176 -10.96 11.24 -15.27
N LEU A 177 -10.36 10.61 -14.26
CA LEU A 177 -10.22 11.19 -12.93
C LEU A 177 -9.26 12.38 -12.94
N GLU A 178 -8.11 12.26 -13.63
CA GLU A 178 -7.15 13.35 -13.79
C GLU A 178 -7.77 14.58 -14.46
N ALA A 179 -8.55 14.37 -15.52
CA ALA A 179 -9.30 15.44 -16.18
C ALA A 179 -10.27 16.12 -15.22
N ALA A 180 -10.99 15.34 -14.40
CA ALA A 180 -11.91 15.85 -13.39
C ALA A 180 -11.20 16.62 -12.27
N ILE A 181 -10.05 16.14 -11.80
CA ILE A 181 -9.21 16.85 -10.81
C ILE A 181 -8.78 18.20 -11.35
N LEU A 182 -8.28 18.27 -12.59
CA LEU A 182 -7.82 19.51 -13.23
C LEU A 182 -8.98 20.44 -13.59
N ALA A 183 -10.15 19.93 -13.87
CA ALA A 183 -11.36 20.73 -14.07
C ALA A 183 -11.86 21.35 -12.74
N ALA A 184 -11.81 20.57 -11.67
CA ALA A 184 -12.21 21.00 -10.34
C ALA A 184 -11.21 21.95 -9.66
N SER A 185 -9.96 21.90 -10.08
CA SER A 185 -8.85 22.68 -9.50
C SER A 185 -7.98 23.29 -10.62
N PRO A 186 -8.49 24.29 -11.38
CA PRO A 186 -7.79 24.86 -12.53
C PRO A 186 -6.42 25.47 -12.16
N ASP A 187 -6.28 25.94 -10.93
CA ASP A 187 -5.03 26.51 -10.41
C ASP A 187 -3.87 25.51 -10.39
N LEU A 188 -4.16 24.19 -10.36
CA LEU A 188 -3.14 23.17 -10.42
C LEU A 188 -2.45 23.07 -11.79
N ARG A 189 -3.06 23.59 -12.84
CA ARG A 189 -2.46 23.61 -14.20
C ARG A 189 -1.21 24.46 -14.26
N ARG A 190 -1.14 25.54 -13.48
CA ARG A 190 -0.03 26.49 -13.46
C ARG A 190 1.26 25.85 -12.90
N PRO A 191 1.27 25.19 -11.72
CA PRO A 191 2.44 24.47 -11.22
C PRO A 191 2.87 23.30 -12.13
N LEU A 192 1.91 22.59 -12.74
CA LEU A 192 2.21 21.46 -13.61
C LEU A 192 2.88 21.88 -14.93
N GLY A 193 2.61 23.08 -15.42
CA GLY A 193 3.19 23.66 -16.63
C GLY A 193 4.58 24.28 -16.45
N SER A 194 5.03 24.50 -15.21
CA SER A 194 6.33 25.11 -14.96
C SER A 194 7.43 24.04 -14.99
N ALA A 195 8.20 24.03 -16.07
CA ALA A 195 9.35 23.14 -16.25
C ALA A 195 10.54 23.45 -15.30
N ALA A 196 10.48 24.54 -14.55
CA ALA A 196 11.56 25.03 -13.71
C ALA A 196 11.40 24.54 -12.26
N GLY A 197 12.19 23.56 -11.88
CA GLY A 197 12.64 23.35 -10.51
C GLY A 197 11.65 22.74 -9.53
N GLY A 198 11.17 21.51 -9.77
CA GLY A 198 10.72 20.61 -8.68
C GLY A 198 9.44 20.98 -7.89
N MET A 199 9.00 22.21 -7.86
CA MET A 199 7.82 22.64 -7.13
C MET A 199 6.48 22.37 -7.85
N GLY A 200 6.52 22.09 -9.14
CA GLY A 200 5.32 21.78 -9.94
C GLY A 200 4.83 20.34 -9.87
N ARG A 201 5.57 19.46 -9.20
CA ARG A 201 5.21 18.04 -9.18
C ARG A 201 4.07 17.80 -8.19
N ILE A 202 2.95 17.31 -8.73
CA ILE A 202 1.80 16.85 -7.97
C ILE A 202 1.56 15.40 -8.33
N SER A 203 1.29 14.57 -7.34
CA SER A 203 0.82 13.20 -7.53
C SER A 203 -0.46 12.97 -6.74
N TYR A 204 -1.15 11.89 -7.05
CA TYR A 204 -2.36 11.51 -6.34
C TYR A 204 -2.42 10.01 -6.10
N VAL A 205 -3.09 9.66 -5.03
CA VAL A 205 -3.60 8.32 -4.78
C VAL A 205 -5.11 8.38 -4.64
N HIS A 206 -5.80 7.29 -4.94
CA HIS A 206 -7.24 7.27 -4.87
C HIS A 206 -7.78 5.95 -4.32
N ALA A 207 -8.99 5.98 -3.79
CA ALA A 207 -9.74 4.80 -3.41
C ALA A 207 -11.19 4.92 -3.87
N ARG A 208 -11.82 3.78 -4.12
CA ARG A 208 -13.17 3.71 -4.67
C ARG A 208 -14.12 3.10 -3.66
N THR A 209 -15.30 3.69 -3.53
CA THR A 209 -16.38 3.19 -2.67
C THR A 209 -17.70 3.83 -3.07
N ASP A 210 -18.77 3.07 -2.98
CA ASP A 210 -20.12 3.59 -3.20
C ASP A 210 -20.58 4.40 -2.00
N LEU A 211 -20.54 5.72 -2.11
CA LEU A 211 -20.93 6.64 -1.03
C LEU A 211 -22.43 6.95 -1.03
N ASP A 212 -23.08 7.03 -2.21
CA ASP A 212 -24.48 7.44 -2.32
C ASP A 212 -25.47 6.28 -2.52
N GLY A 213 -24.97 5.05 -2.68
CA GLY A 213 -25.77 3.85 -2.79
C GLY A 213 -26.40 3.64 -4.15
N ASP A 214 -25.83 4.24 -5.19
CA ASP A 214 -26.33 4.07 -6.56
C ASP A 214 -25.68 2.87 -7.28
N GLY A 215 -24.78 2.15 -6.61
CA GLY A 215 -24.05 0.99 -7.12
C GLY A 215 -22.80 1.34 -7.93
N ARG A 216 -22.52 2.62 -8.14
CA ARG A 216 -21.29 3.09 -8.78
C ARG A 216 -20.24 3.41 -7.74
N GLN A 217 -18.99 3.34 -8.17
CA GLN A 217 -17.84 3.56 -7.27
C GLN A 217 -17.41 5.02 -7.30
N ASP A 218 -17.87 5.80 -6.32
CA ASP A 218 -17.34 7.14 -6.05
C ASP A 218 -15.86 7.10 -5.70
N VAL A 219 -15.16 8.22 -5.81
CA VAL A 219 -13.70 8.26 -5.67
C VAL A 219 -13.29 9.26 -4.62
N LEU A 220 -12.48 8.79 -3.67
CA LEU A 220 -11.71 9.61 -2.75
C LEU A 220 -10.31 9.80 -3.34
N VAL A 221 -9.89 11.03 -3.53
CA VAL A 221 -8.57 11.39 -4.10
C VAL A 221 -7.76 12.14 -3.06
N TYR A 222 -6.54 11.71 -2.83
CA TYR A 222 -5.59 12.40 -1.97
C TYR A 222 -4.46 12.97 -2.83
N LEU A 223 -4.44 14.28 -2.95
CA LEU A 223 -3.46 15.02 -3.74
C LEU A 223 -2.23 15.30 -2.91
N MET A 224 -1.04 15.06 -3.45
CA MET A 224 0.24 15.24 -2.77
C MET A 224 1.16 16.13 -3.58
N GLY A 225 1.87 17.02 -2.90
CA GLY A 225 2.82 17.94 -3.50
C GLY A 225 2.83 19.30 -2.80
N PRO A 226 3.81 20.15 -3.08
CA PRO A 226 3.99 21.42 -2.38
C PRO A 226 2.80 22.37 -2.45
N TYR A 227 2.04 22.33 -3.54
CA TYR A 227 0.86 23.18 -3.75
C TYR A 227 -0.41 22.74 -3.04
N VAL A 228 -0.47 21.45 -2.72
CA VAL A 228 -1.69 20.79 -2.21
C VAL A 228 -1.52 20.25 -0.81
N CYS A 229 -0.32 20.38 -0.24
CA CYS A 229 0.00 19.95 1.11
C CYS A 229 0.53 21.12 1.95
N GLY A 230 0.28 21.05 3.24
CA GLY A 230 0.81 21.95 4.27
C GLY A 230 1.08 21.19 5.56
N THR A 231 1.35 21.92 6.64
CA THR A 231 1.60 21.34 7.97
C THR A 231 0.41 20.55 8.51
N GLY A 232 -0.81 20.88 8.07
CA GLY A 232 -2.05 20.20 8.44
C GLY A 232 -2.37 18.93 7.65
N GLY A 233 -1.57 18.58 6.65
CA GLY A 233 -1.83 17.49 5.71
C GLY A 233 -2.00 17.97 4.28
N CYS A 234 -2.57 17.15 3.45
CA CYS A 234 -2.74 17.39 2.02
C CYS A 234 -4.23 17.53 1.65
N THR A 235 -4.51 17.80 0.38
CA THR A 235 -5.90 18.00 -0.08
C THR A 235 -6.56 16.65 -0.37
N LEU A 236 -7.71 16.42 0.28
CA LEU A 236 -8.62 15.32 0.00
C LEU A 236 -9.78 15.83 -0.85
N GLN A 237 -10.05 15.19 -1.97
CA GLN A 237 -11.21 15.45 -2.83
C GLN A 237 -12.13 14.25 -2.89
N VAL A 238 -13.42 14.50 -2.97
CA VAL A 238 -14.48 13.48 -3.11
C VAL A 238 -15.19 13.71 -4.44
N PHE A 239 -15.14 12.70 -5.29
CA PHE A 239 -15.79 12.73 -6.59
C PHE A 239 -16.92 11.70 -6.64
N ARG A 240 -18.06 12.09 -7.17
CA ARG A 240 -19.11 11.19 -7.57
C ARG A 240 -18.82 10.63 -8.96
N GLN A 241 -18.99 9.31 -9.12
CA GLN A 241 -18.97 8.71 -10.46
C GLN A 241 -20.29 8.97 -11.17
N GLU A 242 -20.23 9.60 -12.34
CA GLU A 242 -21.36 9.83 -13.22
C GLU A 242 -21.30 8.93 -14.47
N ALA A 243 -22.29 8.96 -15.31
CA ALA A 243 -22.33 8.17 -16.56
C ALA A 243 -21.15 8.52 -17.50
N ARG A 244 -20.67 9.74 -17.42
CA ARG A 244 -19.51 10.22 -18.19
C ARG A 244 -18.52 10.95 -17.26
N GLY A 245 -17.58 10.19 -16.68
CA GLY A 245 -16.52 10.75 -15.84
C GLY A 245 -16.91 10.99 -14.39
N TYR A 246 -16.38 12.05 -13.80
CA TYR A 246 -16.49 12.31 -12.37
C TYR A 246 -16.85 13.77 -12.10
N ARG A 247 -17.68 14.00 -11.07
CA ARG A 247 -18.06 15.32 -10.59
C ARG A 247 -17.56 15.53 -9.18
N LEU A 248 -16.85 16.63 -8.95
CA LEU A 248 -16.40 17.01 -7.60
C LEU A 248 -17.62 17.26 -6.69
N ILE A 249 -17.61 16.62 -5.54
CA ILE A 249 -18.60 16.79 -4.47
C ILE A 249 -18.06 17.68 -3.37
N SER A 250 -16.83 17.46 -2.94
CA SER A 250 -16.18 18.24 -1.88
C SER A 250 -14.67 18.19 -1.99
N SER A 251 -14.01 19.25 -1.49
CA SER A 251 -12.58 19.35 -1.36
C SER A 251 -12.23 19.81 0.05
N PHE A 252 -11.30 19.11 0.69
CA PHE A 252 -10.86 19.38 2.06
C PHE A 252 -9.35 19.59 2.08
N PRO A 253 -8.91 20.82 2.14
CA PRO A 253 -7.50 21.09 2.41
C PRO A 253 -7.13 20.61 3.81
N SER A 254 -5.86 20.36 4.05
CA SER A 254 -5.35 19.96 5.37
C SER A 254 -6.01 18.69 5.93
N SER A 255 -6.07 17.66 5.11
CA SER A 255 -6.51 16.30 5.50
C SER A 255 -5.32 15.39 5.66
N ARG A 256 -5.42 14.44 6.58
CA ARG A 256 -4.50 13.31 6.73
C ARG A 256 -5.27 12.01 6.59
N LEU A 257 -4.56 10.97 6.23
CA LEU A 257 -5.11 9.62 6.20
C LEU A 257 -5.06 8.96 7.59
N PRO A 258 -5.94 8.03 7.89
CA PRO A 258 -6.91 7.42 6.99
C PRO A 258 -8.20 8.25 6.84
N VAL A 259 -8.94 7.97 5.75
CA VAL A 259 -10.35 8.36 5.60
C VAL A 259 -11.21 7.14 5.89
N ILE A 260 -12.16 7.27 6.82
CA ILE A 260 -13.00 6.18 7.28
C ILE A 260 -14.44 6.42 6.82
N VAL A 261 -15.04 5.41 6.26
CA VAL A 261 -16.45 5.39 5.88
C VAL A 261 -17.19 4.47 6.85
N PRO A 262 -18.11 5.00 7.68
CA PRO A 262 -18.93 4.18 8.57
C PRO A 262 -19.79 3.18 7.78
N GLU A 263 -19.99 1.99 8.32
CA GLU A 263 -20.88 0.99 7.71
C GLU A 263 -22.35 1.42 7.79
N ALA A 264 -22.72 2.03 8.91
CA ALA A 264 -24.07 2.51 9.12
C ALA A 264 -24.37 3.72 8.21
N ARG A 265 -25.41 3.61 7.41
CA ARG A 265 -25.97 4.73 6.63
C ARG A 265 -26.97 5.49 7.48
N ARG A 266 -26.76 6.77 7.70
CA ARG A 266 -27.69 7.69 8.37
C ARG A 266 -28.54 8.48 7.39
N SER A 267 -28.11 8.54 6.14
CA SER A 267 -28.76 9.20 5.02
C SER A 267 -28.48 8.44 3.71
N ARG A 268 -28.95 8.95 2.59
CA ARG A 268 -28.61 8.39 1.27
C ARG A 268 -27.11 8.31 1.04
N TRP A 269 -26.37 9.36 1.45
CA TRP A 269 -24.91 9.40 1.39
C TRP A 269 -24.31 8.91 2.71
N ARG A 270 -23.20 8.16 2.63
CA ARG A 270 -22.41 7.76 3.81
C ARG A 270 -21.63 8.96 4.34
N ASP A 271 -21.52 9.06 5.65
CA ASP A 271 -20.64 10.02 6.29
C ASP A 271 -19.17 9.66 6.01
N LEU A 272 -18.28 10.65 6.15
CA LEU A 272 -16.84 10.46 6.10
C LEU A 272 -16.21 10.93 7.41
N TRP A 273 -15.24 10.19 7.90
CA TRP A 273 -14.32 10.66 8.92
C TRP A 273 -12.95 10.86 8.31
N ARG A 274 -12.40 12.03 8.43
CA ARG A 274 -11.02 12.34 8.04
C ARG A 274 -10.22 12.80 9.23
N LEU A 275 -8.91 12.52 9.22
CA LEU A 275 -7.99 12.98 10.24
C LEU A 275 -7.48 14.37 9.88
N GLN A 276 -7.40 15.25 10.85
CA GLN A 276 -6.78 16.56 10.75
C GLN A 276 -5.77 16.71 11.88
N SER A 277 -4.52 17.12 11.57
CA SER A 277 -3.49 17.38 12.58
C SER A 277 -2.39 18.24 11.99
N GLY A 278 -1.68 18.98 12.81
CA GLY A 278 -0.56 19.82 12.41
C GLY A 278 -0.78 21.29 12.75
N GLY A 279 0.22 22.13 12.49
CA GLY A 279 0.19 23.53 12.88
C GLY A 279 0.13 23.76 14.40
N GLY A 280 0.60 22.80 15.21
CA GLY A 280 0.53 22.84 16.67
C GLY A 280 -0.80 22.38 17.27
N ALA A 281 -1.83 22.10 16.44
CA ALA A 281 -3.11 21.61 16.93
C ALA A 281 -3.09 20.10 17.19
N PRO A 282 -3.76 19.61 18.25
CA PRO A 282 -3.95 18.18 18.49
C PRO A 282 -4.65 17.50 17.32
N ALA A 283 -4.29 16.22 17.07
CA ALA A 283 -4.95 15.41 16.05
C ALA A 283 -6.44 15.26 16.39
N THR A 284 -7.28 15.46 15.38
CA THR A 284 -8.74 15.50 15.52
C THR A 284 -9.38 14.72 14.38
N TRP A 285 -10.32 13.84 14.70
CA TRP A 285 -11.23 13.26 13.73
C TRP A 285 -12.34 14.24 13.41
N VAL A 286 -12.55 14.46 12.12
CA VAL A 286 -13.56 15.38 11.61
C VAL A 286 -14.58 14.58 10.82
N ARG A 287 -15.84 14.61 11.29
CA ARG A 287 -16.97 13.99 10.63
C ARG A 287 -17.57 14.91 9.60
N GLU A 288 -17.62 14.46 8.39
CA GLU A 288 -18.21 15.15 7.25
C GLU A 288 -19.52 14.46 6.87
N VAL A 289 -20.61 15.21 6.77
CA VAL A 289 -21.95 14.73 6.45
C VAL A 289 -22.43 15.43 5.17
N PHE A 290 -23.03 14.68 4.26
CA PHE A 290 -23.56 15.24 3.02
C PHE A 290 -24.85 16.01 3.26
N ASP A 291 -24.92 17.27 2.77
CA ASP A 291 -26.04 18.19 2.98
C ASP A 291 -27.00 18.31 1.77
N GLY A 292 -26.80 17.45 0.75
CA GLY A 292 -27.54 17.52 -0.52
C GLY A 292 -26.75 18.21 -1.65
N ARG A 293 -25.70 18.96 -1.33
CA ARG A 293 -24.84 19.65 -2.30
C ARG A 293 -23.37 19.22 -2.18
N GLY A 294 -22.93 18.94 -0.97
CA GLY A 294 -21.57 18.53 -0.65
C GLY A 294 -21.44 18.09 0.80
N TYR A 295 -20.25 17.68 1.16
CA TYR A 295 -19.94 17.32 2.54
C TYR A 295 -19.67 18.55 3.41
N ARG A 296 -20.20 18.55 4.65
CA ARG A 296 -20.03 19.60 5.66
C ARG A 296 -19.61 19.01 6.98
N THR A 297 -18.71 19.68 7.67
CA THR A 297 -18.30 19.30 9.01
C THR A 297 -19.47 19.38 9.98
N LYS A 298 -19.75 18.26 10.66
CA LYS A 298 -20.78 18.17 11.69
C LYS A 298 -20.23 17.90 13.08
N GLU A 299 -19.07 17.27 13.17
CA GLU A 299 -18.52 16.83 14.45
C GLU A 299 -16.99 16.84 14.41
N ARG A 300 -16.38 17.12 15.54
CA ARG A 300 -14.94 17.02 15.77
C ARG A 300 -14.71 16.31 17.08
N ILE A 301 -13.91 15.25 17.07
CA ILE A 301 -13.51 14.52 18.28
C ILE A 301 -11.99 14.40 18.34
N PRO A 302 -11.38 14.47 19.54
CA PRO A 302 -9.96 14.23 19.69
C PRO A 302 -9.56 12.87 19.11
N ALA A 303 -8.47 12.82 18.36
CA ALA A 303 -7.97 11.56 17.80
C ALA A 303 -7.17 10.75 18.84
N ALA A 304 -7.06 11.23 20.07
CA ALA A 304 -6.37 10.53 21.16
C ALA A 304 -7.06 9.20 21.46
N GLY A 305 -6.46 8.13 21.02
CA GLY A 305 -6.74 6.77 21.48
C GLY A 305 -7.85 6.01 20.75
N ARG A 306 -8.73 6.61 19.95
CA ARG A 306 -9.82 5.86 19.30
C ARG A 306 -10.08 6.32 17.86
N GLN A 307 -9.95 5.38 16.94
CA GLN A 307 -10.39 5.57 15.57
C GLN A 307 -11.91 5.41 15.48
N PRO A 308 -12.64 6.25 14.71
CA PRO A 308 -14.06 6.05 14.44
C PRO A 308 -14.33 4.67 13.84
N ALA A 309 -15.49 4.11 14.16
CA ALA A 309 -15.92 2.82 13.60
C ALA A 309 -16.23 2.96 12.10
N GLY A 310 -15.82 1.98 11.31
CA GLY A 310 -16.02 1.93 9.87
C GLY A 310 -14.81 1.37 9.13
N THR A 311 -14.95 1.32 7.81
CA THR A 311 -13.88 0.86 6.91
C THR A 311 -12.94 2.02 6.55
N ALA A 312 -11.64 1.82 6.75
CA ALA A 312 -10.61 2.73 6.27
C ALA A 312 -10.47 2.58 4.75
N VAL A 313 -11.24 3.35 3.99
CA VAL A 313 -11.32 3.24 2.53
C VAL A 313 -10.09 3.81 1.84
N LEU A 314 -9.56 4.92 2.38
CA LEU A 314 -8.33 5.54 1.89
C LEU A 314 -7.37 5.62 3.08
N SER A 315 -6.31 4.85 3.05
CA SER A 315 -5.41 4.70 4.20
C SER A 315 -3.96 4.49 3.78
N GLY A 316 -3.04 4.53 4.74
CA GLY A 316 -1.61 4.47 4.52
C GLY A 316 -0.92 5.80 4.76
N ASP A 317 0.31 5.93 4.32
CA ASP A 317 1.12 7.15 4.43
C ASP A 317 1.86 7.40 3.11
N PRO A 318 1.11 7.65 2.02
CA PRO A 318 1.71 7.83 0.72
C PRO A 318 2.57 9.10 0.69
N SER A 319 3.72 8.97 0.09
CA SER A 319 4.58 10.09 -0.29
C SER A 319 4.29 10.53 -1.73
N LEU A 320 4.87 11.66 -2.12
CA LEU A 320 4.79 12.15 -3.49
C LEU A 320 5.26 11.11 -4.53
N ALA A 321 6.21 10.26 -4.16
CA ALA A 321 6.75 9.23 -5.03
C ALA A 321 5.84 7.99 -5.17
N ASP A 322 4.97 7.76 -4.19
CA ASP A 322 4.06 6.60 -4.19
C ASP A 322 2.79 6.84 -5.02
N GLY A 323 2.50 8.08 -5.38
CA GLY A 323 1.30 8.44 -6.14
C GLY A 323 1.48 8.43 -7.65
N ALA A 324 0.37 8.28 -8.37
CA ALA A 324 0.32 8.53 -9.80
C ALA A 324 0.62 10.00 -10.08
N PRO A 325 1.54 10.32 -11.01
CA PRO A 325 1.82 11.71 -11.34
C PRO A 325 0.59 12.35 -12.01
N LEU A 326 0.17 13.50 -11.49
CA LEU A 326 -0.82 14.33 -12.15
C LEU A 326 -0.10 15.14 -13.25
N LEU A 327 -0.30 14.77 -14.49
CA LEU A 327 0.34 15.40 -15.64
C LEU A 327 -0.67 16.28 -16.39
N PRO A 328 -0.28 17.49 -16.85
CA PRO A 328 -1.10 18.21 -17.80
C PRO A 328 -1.11 17.39 -19.11
N ARG A 329 -2.27 17.12 -19.63
CA ARG A 329 -2.41 16.54 -20.97
C ARG A 329 -2.52 17.68 -21.98
N PRO A 330 -1.87 17.52 -23.13
CA PRO A 330 -1.95 18.51 -24.23
C PRO A 330 -3.37 18.72 -24.72
#